data_c784f70ffb0e9888ba69a4610188104d
#
_entry.id   c784f70ffb0e9888ba69a4610188104d
#
_cell.length_a   1.000
_cell.length_b   1.000
_cell.length_c   1.000
_cell.angle_alpha   90.00
_cell.angle_beta   90.00
_cell.angle_gamma   90.00
#
_symmetry.space_group_name_H-M   'P 1'
#
loop_
_entity.id
_entity.type
_entity.pdbx_description
1 polymer ?
#
loop_
_entity_poly.entity_id
_entity_poly.type
_entity_poly.pdbx_seq_one_letter_code
_entity_poly.pdbx_strand_id
1 'polypeptide(L)'
;EAYVSVYEQVNPAVVNILVGSGQGSGFLFDRAGHIVTNNHVVADGGQIVVNFDDGRQLPATVVGTDPSSDLAVIQVDASQISDITPVSLANSDALKVGQIVIAIGSPFGLQSSMTTGIISALDRLFPSAVGPDGTTYQIPNIIQTDAAINPGNSGGPLLNLRGEVIGVNTAIESPVRGSSGIGY
;
A
#
# COMPACT_ATOMS: atom_id res chain seq x y z
N GLU A 1 -20.26 9.92 6.20
CA GLU A 1 -20.34 8.63 6.90
C GLU A 1 -19.76 7.48 6.06
N ALA A 2 -19.88 7.50 4.70
CA ALA A 2 -19.31 6.45 3.85
C ALA A 2 -17.80 6.23 4.08
N TYR A 3 -17.01 7.28 4.23
CA TYR A 3 -15.57 7.18 4.51
C TYR A 3 -15.28 6.53 5.86
N VAL A 4 -16.06 6.84 6.88
CA VAL A 4 -15.93 6.23 8.23
C VAL A 4 -16.16 4.73 8.13
N SER A 5 -17.22 4.33 7.44
CA SER A 5 -17.56 2.91 7.24
C SER A 5 -16.48 2.14 6.51
N VAL A 6 -15.90 2.73 5.44
CA VAL A 6 -14.78 2.12 4.70
C VAL A 6 -13.55 2.00 5.60
N TYR A 7 -13.24 3.05 6.37
CA TYR A 7 -12.10 3.02 7.29
C TYR A 7 -12.25 1.91 8.34
N GLU A 8 -13.38 1.85 9.03
CA GLU A 8 -13.66 0.85 10.06
C GLU A 8 -13.61 -0.59 9.51
N GLN A 9 -14.08 -0.79 8.27
CA GLN A 9 -14.06 -2.08 7.61
C GLN A 9 -12.65 -2.55 7.23
N VAL A 10 -11.82 -1.63 6.73
CA VAL A 10 -10.55 -1.99 6.08
C VAL A 10 -9.36 -1.85 7.02
N ASN A 11 -9.41 -0.88 7.95
CA ASN A 11 -8.29 -0.56 8.84
C ASN A 11 -7.70 -1.76 9.61
N PRO A 12 -8.48 -2.73 10.12
CA PRO A 12 -7.92 -3.89 10.80
C PRO A 12 -6.98 -4.75 9.93
N ALA A 13 -7.16 -4.69 8.61
CA ALA A 13 -6.32 -5.40 7.65
C ALA A 13 -5.13 -4.56 7.13
N VAL A 14 -5.06 -3.27 7.46
CA VAL A 14 -3.93 -2.40 7.10
C VAL A 14 -2.87 -2.48 8.17
N VAL A 15 -1.63 -2.64 7.76
CA VAL A 15 -0.51 -2.86 8.68
C VAL A 15 0.62 -1.87 8.45
N ASN A 16 1.38 -1.62 9.51
CA ASN A 16 2.70 -1.02 9.43
C ASN A 16 3.75 -2.12 9.30
N ILE A 17 4.73 -1.89 8.44
CA ILE A 17 5.83 -2.82 8.19
C ILE A 17 7.13 -2.14 8.56
N LEU A 18 7.90 -2.77 9.45
CA LEU A 18 9.22 -2.33 9.86
C LEU A 18 10.27 -3.28 9.28
N VAL A 19 11.28 -2.73 8.63
CA VAL A 19 12.42 -3.49 8.07
C VAL A 19 13.69 -2.72 8.41
N GLY A 20 14.51 -3.24 9.32
CA GLY A 20 15.70 -2.52 9.79
C GLY A 20 15.33 -1.15 10.37
N SER A 21 15.81 -0.07 9.74
CA SER A 21 15.47 1.32 10.09
C SER A 21 14.38 1.91 9.20
N GLY A 22 13.94 1.17 8.17
CA GLY A 22 12.89 1.59 7.24
C GLY A 22 11.50 1.17 7.71
N GLN A 23 10.49 1.84 7.16
CA GLN A 23 9.09 1.52 7.41
C GLN A 23 8.22 1.80 6.22
N GLY A 24 7.11 1.11 6.14
CA GLY A 24 6.05 1.31 5.16
C GLY A 24 4.73 0.75 5.64
N SER A 25 3.77 0.72 4.77
CA SER A 25 2.47 0.11 5.01
C SER A 25 2.28 -1.15 4.16
N GLY A 26 1.27 -1.91 4.48
CA GLY A 26 0.79 -3.04 3.71
C GLY A 26 -0.66 -3.35 4.04
N PHE A 27 -1.20 -4.36 3.43
CA PHE A 27 -2.54 -4.84 3.73
C PHE A 27 -2.66 -6.35 3.58
N LEU A 28 -3.43 -6.95 4.48
CA LEU A 28 -3.71 -8.38 4.47
C LEU A 28 -4.59 -8.72 3.26
N PHE A 29 -4.07 -9.61 2.40
CA PHE A 29 -4.66 -9.95 1.11
C PHE A 29 -5.53 -11.20 1.18
N ASP A 30 -5.14 -12.19 2.01
CA ASP A 30 -5.87 -13.44 2.15
C ASP A 30 -5.76 -14.04 3.55
N ARG A 31 -6.48 -15.13 3.77
CA ARG A 31 -6.49 -15.85 5.06
C ARG A 31 -5.26 -16.72 5.29
N ALA A 32 -4.37 -16.86 4.32
CA ALA A 32 -3.08 -17.54 4.46
C ALA A 32 -1.99 -16.64 5.08
N GLY A 33 -2.33 -15.38 5.37
CA GLY A 33 -1.42 -14.43 5.98
C GLY A 33 -0.57 -13.66 5.00
N HIS A 34 -0.91 -13.66 3.72
CA HIS A 34 -0.20 -12.87 2.72
C HIS A 34 -0.57 -11.39 2.85
N ILE A 35 0.46 -10.56 2.87
CA ILE A 35 0.37 -9.10 2.95
C ILE A 35 1.04 -8.52 1.71
N VAL A 36 0.33 -7.65 1.01
CA VAL A 36 0.85 -6.88 -0.12
C VAL A 36 1.46 -5.59 0.38
N THR A 37 2.60 -5.22 -0.18
CA THR A 37 3.32 -3.95 0.09
C THR A 37 4.14 -3.55 -1.14
N ASN A 38 4.91 -2.47 -1.05
CA ASN A 38 5.88 -2.11 -2.10
C ASN A 38 7.18 -2.90 -1.96
N ASN A 39 7.83 -3.16 -3.10
CA ASN A 39 9.14 -3.80 -3.12
C ASN A 39 10.19 -2.96 -2.37
N HIS A 40 10.21 -1.64 -2.58
CA HIS A 40 11.20 -0.78 -1.92
C HIS A 40 11.09 -0.79 -0.38
N VAL A 41 9.94 -1.15 0.20
CA VAL A 41 9.76 -1.28 1.66
C VAL A 41 10.56 -2.45 2.21
N VAL A 42 10.73 -3.54 1.44
CA VAL A 42 11.39 -4.78 1.89
C VAL A 42 12.72 -5.05 1.20
N ALA A 43 13.14 -4.20 0.26
CA ALA A 43 14.30 -4.43 -0.61
C ALA A 43 15.63 -4.49 0.14
N ASP A 44 15.79 -3.73 1.22
CA ASP A 44 17.03 -3.72 2.00
C ASP A 44 17.25 -5.02 2.79
N GLY A 45 16.25 -5.89 2.85
CA GLY A 45 16.31 -7.15 3.56
C GLY A 45 16.39 -6.99 5.08
N GLY A 46 16.54 -8.11 5.77
CA GLY A 46 16.61 -8.13 7.22
C GLY A 46 15.33 -8.66 7.87
N GLN A 47 15.22 -8.46 9.18
CA GLN A 47 14.05 -8.89 9.94
C GLN A 47 12.87 -7.97 9.63
N ILE A 48 11.75 -8.57 9.24
CA ILE A 48 10.49 -7.87 8.96
C ILE A 48 9.56 -8.08 10.16
N VAL A 49 9.02 -6.98 10.68
CA VAL A 49 8.00 -6.97 11.73
C VAL A 49 6.77 -6.26 11.21
N VAL A 50 5.64 -6.92 11.29
CA VAL A 50 4.33 -6.39 10.89
C VAL A 50 3.56 -6.01 12.14
N ASN A 51 3.12 -4.75 12.21
CA ASN A 51 2.31 -4.23 13.31
C ASN A 51 0.88 -4.01 12.82
N PHE A 52 -0.06 -4.66 13.49
CA PHE A 52 -1.50 -4.48 13.29
C PHE A 52 -2.03 -3.35 14.17
N ASP A 53 -3.19 -2.79 13.82
CA ASP A 53 -3.80 -1.65 14.54
C ASP A 53 -4.24 -1.99 15.97
N ASP A 54 -4.46 -3.28 16.27
CA ASP A 54 -4.77 -3.78 17.62
C ASP A 54 -3.53 -4.00 18.51
N GLY A 55 -2.34 -3.67 18.00
CA GLY A 55 -1.07 -3.78 18.71
C GLY A 55 -0.36 -5.11 18.55
N ARG A 56 -0.91 -6.09 17.81
CA ARG A 56 -0.19 -7.32 17.47
C ARG A 56 1.05 -7.01 16.64
N GLN A 57 2.17 -7.68 16.99
CA GLN A 57 3.44 -7.58 16.28
C GLN A 57 3.85 -8.99 15.84
N LEU A 58 3.93 -9.22 14.56
CA LEU A 58 4.23 -10.53 14.00
C LEU A 58 5.47 -10.48 13.11
N PRO A 59 6.38 -11.46 13.20
CA PRO A 59 7.45 -11.59 12.22
C PRO A 59 6.86 -12.00 10.87
N ALA A 60 7.47 -11.53 9.79
CA ALA A 60 7.10 -11.89 8.44
C ALA A 60 8.29 -12.33 7.61
N THR A 61 8.01 -13.12 6.58
CA THR A 61 8.98 -13.56 5.57
C THR A 61 8.56 -13.07 4.19
N VAL A 62 9.53 -12.76 3.33
CA VAL A 62 9.27 -12.40 1.95
C VAL A 62 8.86 -13.65 1.17
N VAL A 63 7.71 -13.59 0.51
CA VAL A 63 7.21 -14.65 -0.37
C VAL A 63 7.68 -14.41 -1.81
N GLY A 64 7.65 -13.15 -2.25
CA GLY A 64 8.08 -12.76 -3.58
C GLY A 64 8.12 -11.26 -3.74
N THR A 65 8.89 -10.81 -4.72
CA THR A 65 9.07 -9.40 -5.06
C THR A 65 9.01 -9.22 -6.56
N ASP A 66 8.48 -8.09 -7.00
CA ASP A 66 8.56 -7.61 -8.38
C ASP A 66 9.06 -6.16 -8.38
N PRO A 67 10.37 -5.97 -8.56
CA PRO A 67 10.96 -4.63 -8.64
C PRO A 67 10.41 -3.79 -9.80
N SER A 68 9.93 -4.43 -10.87
CA SER A 68 9.45 -3.73 -12.07
C SER A 68 8.10 -3.03 -11.84
N SER A 69 7.27 -3.58 -10.96
CA SER A 69 6.00 -2.99 -10.53
C SER A 69 6.06 -2.33 -9.14
N ASP A 70 7.22 -2.39 -8.48
CA ASP A 70 7.44 -1.99 -7.09
C ASP A 70 6.47 -2.70 -6.12
N LEU A 71 6.19 -3.98 -6.34
CA LEU A 71 5.33 -4.78 -5.49
C LEU A 71 6.11 -5.89 -4.77
N ALA A 72 5.66 -6.22 -3.58
CA ALA A 72 6.12 -7.35 -2.80
C ALA A 72 4.98 -8.03 -2.05
N VAL A 73 5.14 -9.31 -1.79
CA VAL A 73 4.27 -10.09 -0.90
C VAL A 73 5.12 -10.64 0.23
N ILE A 74 4.69 -10.39 1.45
CA ILE A 74 5.24 -10.97 2.66
C ILE A 74 4.18 -11.82 3.34
N GLN A 75 4.59 -12.72 4.24
CA GLN A 75 3.67 -13.63 4.93
C GLN A 75 3.94 -13.63 6.43
N VAL A 76 2.84 -13.55 7.20
CA VAL A 76 2.79 -13.76 8.65
C VAL A 76 2.12 -15.11 8.97
N ASP A 77 2.24 -15.57 10.22
CA ASP A 77 1.54 -16.77 10.67
C ASP A 77 0.01 -16.56 10.66
N ALA A 78 -0.67 -17.27 9.77
CA ALA A 78 -2.12 -17.20 9.59
C ALA A 78 -2.92 -17.52 10.86
N SER A 79 -2.38 -18.36 11.76
CA SER A 79 -3.05 -18.71 13.01
C SER A 79 -3.18 -17.52 13.98
N GLN A 80 -2.33 -16.52 13.83
CA GLN A 80 -2.29 -15.32 14.67
C GLN A 80 -3.26 -14.22 14.21
N ILE A 81 -3.87 -14.39 13.03
CA ILE A 81 -4.70 -13.36 12.38
C ILE A 81 -6.05 -13.88 11.89
N SER A 82 -6.49 -15.02 12.42
CA SER A 82 -7.72 -15.70 11.97
C SER A 82 -9.00 -14.88 12.17
N ASP A 83 -8.96 -13.91 13.08
CA ASP A 83 -10.03 -12.94 13.40
C ASP A 83 -10.03 -11.72 12.50
N ILE A 84 -8.97 -11.48 11.72
CA ILE A 84 -8.87 -10.34 10.80
C ILE A 84 -9.44 -10.73 9.44
N THR A 85 -10.35 -9.91 8.93
CA THR A 85 -10.89 -10.09 7.59
C THR A 85 -9.96 -9.46 6.56
N PRO A 86 -9.44 -10.23 5.59
CA PRO A 86 -8.64 -9.69 4.50
C PRO A 86 -9.43 -8.68 3.66
N VAL A 87 -8.72 -7.76 3.01
CA VAL A 87 -9.33 -6.81 2.07
C VAL A 87 -9.86 -7.52 0.83
N SER A 88 -10.89 -6.95 0.20
CA SER A 88 -11.38 -7.39 -1.10
C SER A 88 -10.68 -6.62 -2.22
N LEU A 89 -10.44 -7.27 -3.35
CA LEU A 89 -9.91 -6.63 -4.56
C LEU A 89 -11.05 -6.25 -5.52
N ALA A 90 -10.94 -5.08 -6.13
CA ALA A 90 -11.81 -4.66 -7.22
C ALA A 90 -11.21 -5.03 -8.57
N ASN A 91 -12.04 -4.96 -9.62
CA ASN A 91 -11.54 -5.01 -11.00
C ASN A 91 -11.01 -3.64 -11.42
N SER A 92 -9.68 -3.51 -11.53
CA SER A 92 -9.02 -2.26 -11.93
C SER A 92 -9.27 -1.86 -13.38
N ASP A 93 -9.65 -2.79 -14.27
CA ASP A 93 -9.98 -2.49 -15.67
C ASP A 93 -11.28 -1.67 -15.81
N ALA A 94 -12.11 -1.65 -14.77
CA ALA A 94 -13.38 -0.92 -14.75
C ALA A 94 -13.27 0.50 -14.18
N LEU A 95 -12.07 0.95 -13.83
CA LEU A 95 -11.83 2.26 -13.23
C LEU A 95 -12.11 3.39 -14.23
N LYS A 96 -12.55 4.53 -13.69
CA LYS A 96 -12.81 5.74 -14.48
C LYS A 96 -12.25 6.96 -13.78
N VAL A 97 -11.70 7.89 -14.55
CA VAL A 97 -11.30 9.22 -14.07
C VAL A 97 -12.50 9.91 -13.42
N GLY A 98 -12.26 10.56 -12.29
CA GLY A 98 -13.29 11.21 -11.47
C GLY A 98 -13.91 10.31 -10.39
N GLN A 99 -13.62 9.01 -10.36
CA GLN A 99 -14.05 8.15 -9.25
C GLN A 99 -13.34 8.55 -7.95
N ILE A 100 -14.10 8.60 -6.86
CA ILE A 100 -13.57 8.86 -5.53
C ILE A 100 -12.70 7.68 -5.09
N VAL A 101 -11.55 8.01 -4.51
CA VAL A 101 -10.62 7.05 -3.93
C VAL A 101 -10.27 7.40 -2.50
N ILE A 102 -9.89 6.40 -1.73
CA ILE A 102 -9.47 6.48 -0.33
C ILE A 102 -8.11 5.80 -0.24
N ALA A 103 -7.09 6.52 0.20
CA ALA A 103 -5.79 5.95 0.52
C ALA A 103 -5.69 5.75 2.03
N ILE A 104 -5.29 4.56 2.46
CA ILE A 104 -5.02 4.26 3.88
C ILE A 104 -3.56 3.83 4.00
N GLY A 105 -2.92 4.26 5.09
CA GLY A 105 -1.59 3.83 5.46
C GLY A 105 -1.44 3.82 6.97
N SER A 106 -0.46 3.08 7.47
CA SER A 106 -0.14 2.98 8.90
C SER A 106 1.31 3.42 9.16
N PRO A 107 1.61 4.72 9.04
CA PRO A 107 2.98 5.22 9.04
C PRO A 107 3.72 5.03 10.37
N PHE A 108 3.01 4.89 11.49
CA PHE A 108 3.62 4.84 12.83
C PHE A 108 3.19 3.61 13.65
N GLY A 109 2.45 2.67 13.06
CA GLY A 109 2.06 1.40 13.68
C GLY A 109 1.05 1.49 14.83
N LEU A 110 0.58 2.68 15.19
CA LEU A 110 -0.37 2.89 16.29
C LEU A 110 -1.71 3.46 15.81
N GLN A 111 -1.71 4.19 14.71
CA GLN A 111 -2.92 4.75 14.09
C GLN A 111 -2.69 4.86 12.59
N SER A 112 -3.59 4.26 11.84
CA SER A 112 -3.63 4.46 10.40
C SER A 112 -4.12 5.85 10.05
N SER A 113 -3.63 6.40 8.97
CA SER A 113 -4.09 7.66 8.39
C SER A 113 -4.88 7.38 7.11
N MET A 114 -5.90 8.18 6.89
CA MET A 114 -6.74 8.10 5.69
C MET A 114 -6.71 9.44 4.96
N THR A 115 -6.51 9.38 3.64
CA THR A 115 -6.68 10.52 2.75
C THR A 115 -7.67 10.19 1.65
N THR A 116 -8.30 11.20 1.06
CA THR A 116 -9.30 11.03 0.01
C THR A 116 -8.99 11.91 -1.18
N GLY A 117 -9.38 11.47 -2.33
CA GLY A 117 -9.26 12.20 -3.58
C GLY A 117 -10.06 11.55 -4.68
N ILE A 118 -9.66 11.77 -5.91
CA ILE A 118 -10.25 11.15 -7.10
C ILE A 118 -9.17 10.49 -7.95
N ILE A 119 -9.57 9.60 -8.84
CA ILE A 119 -8.72 9.18 -9.95
C ILE A 119 -8.57 10.36 -10.90
N SER A 120 -7.35 10.89 -11.01
CA SER A 120 -7.03 12.03 -11.87
C SER A 120 -6.66 11.59 -13.28
N ALA A 121 -6.04 10.43 -13.42
CA ALA A 121 -5.70 9.80 -14.70
C ALA A 121 -5.48 8.30 -14.53
N LEU A 122 -5.56 7.57 -15.63
CA LEU A 122 -5.29 6.13 -15.72
C LEU A 122 -4.20 5.88 -16.77
N ASP A 123 -3.66 4.66 -16.79
CA ASP A 123 -2.70 4.18 -17.79
C ASP A 123 -1.45 5.06 -17.92
N ARG A 124 -1.02 5.67 -16.82
CA ARG A 124 0.21 6.44 -16.78
C ARG A 124 1.42 5.50 -16.71
N LEU A 125 2.49 5.93 -17.35
CA LEU A 125 3.82 5.34 -17.21
C LEU A 125 4.60 6.17 -16.20
N PHE A 126 5.18 5.53 -15.22
CA PHE A 126 6.02 6.21 -14.23
C PHE A 126 7.46 5.72 -14.36
N PRO A 127 8.46 6.63 -14.45
CA PRO A 127 9.85 6.25 -14.39
C PRO A 127 10.15 5.71 -12.98
N SER A 128 10.46 4.41 -12.91
CA SER A 128 10.93 3.76 -11.69
C SER A 128 12.38 4.19 -11.39
N ALA A 129 12.82 3.88 -10.18
CA ALA A 129 14.21 4.04 -9.81
C ALA A 129 15.14 3.29 -10.77
N VAL A 130 16.35 3.81 -10.95
CA VAL A 130 17.38 3.16 -11.75
C VAL A 130 17.76 1.83 -11.08
N GLY A 131 17.62 0.72 -11.79
CA GLY A 131 18.04 -0.59 -11.32
C GLY A 131 19.57 -0.65 -11.08
N PRO A 132 20.06 -1.69 -10.38
CA PRO A 132 21.50 -1.85 -10.08
C PRO A 132 22.39 -1.91 -11.34
N ASP A 133 21.79 -2.25 -12.48
CA ASP A 133 22.44 -2.33 -13.79
C ASP A 133 22.38 -1.02 -14.60
N GLY A 134 21.84 0.05 -14.01
CA GLY A 134 21.65 1.36 -14.64
C GLY A 134 20.46 1.42 -15.60
N THR A 135 19.63 0.37 -15.68
CA THR A 135 18.41 0.39 -16.50
C THR A 135 17.29 1.16 -15.77
N THR A 136 16.61 2.02 -16.51
CA THR A 136 15.40 2.70 -16.02
C THR A 136 14.18 1.88 -16.38
N TYR A 137 13.49 1.35 -15.40
CA TYR A 137 12.21 0.70 -15.61
C TYR A 137 11.09 1.74 -15.62
N GLN A 138 10.03 1.46 -16.35
CA GLN A 138 8.79 2.23 -16.29
C GLN A 138 7.72 1.35 -15.67
N ILE A 139 7.09 1.82 -14.60
CA ILE A 139 5.94 1.13 -14.00
C ILE A 139 4.72 1.44 -14.88
N PRO A 140 4.12 0.44 -15.51
CA PRO A 140 2.93 0.63 -16.33
C PRO A 140 1.65 0.66 -15.47
N ASN A 141 0.54 1.06 -16.09
CA ASN A 141 -0.82 0.99 -15.51
C ASN A 141 -0.96 1.76 -14.19
N ILE A 142 -0.28 2.89 -14.06
CA ILE A 142 -0.34 3.74 -12.88
C ILE A 142 -1.69 4.45 -12.81
N ILE A 143 -2.31 4.39 -11.63
CA ILE A 143 -3.49 5.17 -11.26
C ILE A 143 -2.99 6.48 -10.64
N GLN A 144 -3.21 7.61 -11.32
CA GLN A 144 -2.90 8.92 -10.76
C GLN A 144 -4.07 9.43 -9.92
N THR A 145 -3.76 9.95 -8.72
CA THR A 145 -4.77 10.50 -7.80
C THR A 145 -4.28 11.81 -7.17
N ASP A 146 -5.19 12.67 -6.77
CA ASP A 146 -4.94 13.86 -5.94
C ASP A 146 -5.11 13.58 -4.43
N ALA A 147 -5.46 12.33 -4.05
CA ALA A 147 -5.36 11.90 -2.66
C ALA A 147 -3.92 12.08 -2.17
N ALA A 148 -3.74 12.64 -0.97
CA ALA A 148 -2.40 12.89 -0.44
C ALA A 148 -1.67 11.58 -0.13
N ILE A 149 -0.71 11.21 -0.97
CA ILE A 149 0.21 10.09 -0.74
C ILE A 149 1.51 10.65 -0.19
N ASN A 150 1.89 10.23 0.99
CA ASN A 150 3.09 10.69 1.72
C ASN A 150 3.93 9.49 2.14
N PRO A 151 5.23 9.69 2.46
CA PRO A 151 6.03 8.65 3.11
C PRO A 151 5.31 8.06 4.32
N GLY A 152 5.22 6.72 4.37
CA GLY A 152 4.44 5.98 5.36
C GLY A 152 3.12 5.41 4.83
N ASN A 153 2.50 5.99 3.79
CA ASN A 153 1.36 5.38 3.09
C ASN A 153 1.81 4.37 2.03
N SER A 154 3.09 4.39 1.62
CA SER A 154 3.64 3.46 0.64
C SER A 154 3.38 2.01 1.04
N GLY A 155 2.84 1.23 0.13
CA GLY A 155 2.44 -0.16 0.31
C GLY A 155 1.03 -0.35 0.87
N GLY A 156 0.41 0.69 1.40
CA GLY A 156 -0.99 0.65 1.84
C GLY A 156 -1.98 0.61 0.67
N PRO A 157 -3.25 0.28 0.93
CA PRO A 157 -4.26 0.15 -0.11
C PRO A 157 -4.77 1.50 -0.61
N LEU A 158 -5.00 1.60 -1.91
CA LEU A 158 -5.87 2.58 -2.56
C LEU A 158 -7.23 1.89 -2.78
N LEU A 159 -8.30 2.50 -2.29
CA LEU A 159 -9.63 1.88 -2.20
C LEU A 159 -10.67 2.67 -2.98
N ASN A 160 -11.71 1.97 -3.42
CA ASN A 160 -12.97 2.58 -3.85
C ASN A 160 -13.91 2.80 -2.65
N LEU A 161 -15.09 3.40 -2.88
CA LEU A 161 -16.11 3.65 -1.83
C LEU A 161 -16.78 2.38 -1.26
N ARG A 162 -16.48 1.19 -1.81
CA ARG A 162 -16.95 -0.09 -1.26
C ARG A 162 -15.90 -0.74 -0.35
N GLY A 163 -14.74 -0.08 -0.13
CA GLY A 163 -13.63 -0.64 0.63
C GLY A 163 -12.86 -1.73 -0.14
N GLU A 164 -12.99 -1.78 -1.46
CA GLU A 164 -12.26 -2.72 -2.31
C GLU A 164 -10.98 -2.05 -2.81
N VAL A 165 -9.88 -2.79 -2.79
CA VAL A 165 -8.56 -2.33 -3.27
C VAL A 165 -8.58 -2.22 -4.80
N ILE A 166 -8.17 -1.06 -5.28
CA ILE A 166 -8.00 -0.75 -6.72
C ILE A 166 -6.53 -0.53 -7.08
N GLY A 167 -5.65 -0.36 -6.10
CA GLY A 167 -4.22 -0.14 -6.30
C GLY A 167 -3.45 -0.17 -4.99
N VAL A 168 -2.15 -0.03 -5.10
CA VAL A 168 -1.21 0.06 -3.97
C VAL A 168 -0.58 1.44 -3.97
N ASN A 169 -0.66 2.14 -2.84
CA ASN A 169 -0.09 3.47 -2.72
C ASN A 169 1.44 3.40 -2.87
N THR A 170 1.99 4.21 -3.75
CA THR A 170 3.43 4.38 -3.88
C THR A 170 3.76 5.84 -3.70
N ALA A 171 4.38 6.19 -2.57
CA ALA A 171 4.87 7.54 -2.33
C ALA A 171 6.19 7.71 -3.08
N ILE A 172 6.20 8.67 -3.97
CA ILE A 172 7.39 9.05 -4.71
C ILE A 172 8.11 10.13 -3.91
N GLU A 173 9.44 10.05 -3.83
CA GLU A 173 10.25 11.17 -3.35
C GLU A 173 10.04 12.37 -4.28
N SER A 174 9.15 13.28 -3.86
CA SER A 174 9.05 14.59 -4.49
C SER A 174 10.22 15.46 -3.99
N PRO A 175 10.90 16.21 -4.86
CA PRO A 175 11.91 17.16 -4.44
C PRO A 175 11.36 18.27 -3.52
N VAL A 176 10.05 18.35 -3.37
CA VAL A 176 9.35 19.21 -2.42
C VAL A 176 8.79 18.36 -1.30
N ARG A 177 9.20 18.60 -0.06
CA ARG A 177 8.65 17.93 1.12
C ARG A 177 7.16 18.21 1.24
N GLY A 178 6.32 17.24 0.96
CA GLY A 178 4.86 17.32 1.03
C GLY A 178 4.17 16.79 -0.22
N SER A 179 2.88 16.49 -0.11
CA SER A 179 2.07 16.08 -1.25
C SER A 179 1.99 17.24 -2.27
N SER A 180 2.39 16.99 -3.51
CA SER A 180 2.22 17.94 -4.62
C SER A 180 0.82 17.88 -5.25
N GLY A 181 -0.12 17.12 -4.65
CA GLY A 181 -1.42 16.85 -5.24
C GLY A 181 -1.37 15.79 -6.35
N ILE A 182 -0.27 15.03 -6.41
CA ILE A 182 -0.07 13.94 -7.35
C ILE A 182 0.41 12.75 -6.53
N GLY A 183 -0.43 11.71 -6.42
CA GLY A 183 -0.11 10.41 -5.85
C GLY A 183 -0.21 9.35 -6.94
N TYR A 184 0.46 8.22 -6.74
CA TYR A 184 0.46 7.11 -7.66
C TYR A 184 0.24 5.81 -6.91
#